data_2be9679ee75991c201418a2b2daa8977
#
_entry.id   2be9679ee75991c201418a2b2daa8977
#
_cell.length_a   1.000
_cell.length_b   1.000
_cell.length_c   1.000
_cell.angle_alpha   90.00
_cell.angle_beta   90.00
_cell.angle_gamma   90.00
#
_symmetry.space_group_name_H-M   'P 1'
#
loop_
_entity.id
_entity.type
_entity.pdbx_description
1 polymer ?
#
loop_
_entity_poly.entity_id
_entity_poly.type
_entity_poly.pdbx_seq_one_letter_code
_entity_poly.pdbx_strand_id
1 'polypeptide(L)'
;GFGVASISISIVLEFAGPILVLCVLGMLTSLFLVFVVGQKLFRNFWFERSIFVFGWTTGVVAIGVTLLRIVDPEGKSGTLNDYGYSYTLQSVIEVFIIAFTPILTVSMGCIAVGVIETGIAVVLFLICAKCFGVHNEKMNELREGEAEVISK
;
A
#
# COMPACT_ATOMS: atom_id res chain seq x y z
N GLY A 1 -3.78 14.35 18.21
CA GLY A 1 -4.02 15.74 18.53
C GLY A 1 -2.79 16.50 19.03
N PHE A 2 -2.05 15.96 20.00
CA PHE A 2 -0.91 16.66 20.62
C PHE A 2 0.27 16.91 19.66
N GLY A 3 0.56 16.01 18.74
CA GLY A 3 1.65 16.19 17.77
C GLY A 3 1.44 17.39 16.82
N VAL A 4 0.21 17.64 16.42
CA VAL A 4 -0.14 18.76 15.55
C VAL A 4 -0.10 20.10 16.32
N ALA A 5 -0.49 20.08 17.60
CA ALA A 5 -0.48 21.28 18.44
C ALA A 5 0.93 21.80 18.78
N SER A 6 1.95 20.93 18.66
CA SER A 6 3.36 21.30 18.91
C SER A 6 4.07 21.88 17.68
N ILE A 7 3.47 21.83 16.49
CA ILE A 7 4.10 22.32 15.26
C ILE A 7 3.98 23.84 15.21
N SER A 8 5.13 24.50 15.17
CA SER A 8 5.20 25.95 14.96
C SER A 8 4.72 26.30 13.55
N ILE A 9 3.73 27.19 13.44
CA ILE A 9 3.21 27.67 12.15
C ILE A 9 4.33 28.29 11.29
N SER A 10 5.29 28.94 11.91
CA SER A 10 6.44 29.52 11.20
C SER A 10 7.27 28.47 10.46
N ILE A 11 7.49 27.30 11.06
CA ILE A 11 8.23 26.19 10.44
C ILE A 11 7.44 25.63 9.26
N VAL A 12 6.13 25.49 9.40
CA VAL A 12 5.28 24.99 8.31
C VAL A 12 5.29 25.93 7.11
N LEU A 13 5.29 27.23 7.33
CA LEU A 13 5.36 28.22 6.24
C LEU A 13 6.72 28.22 5.56
N GLU A 14 7.81 28.05 6.32
CA GLU A 14 9.16 27.97 5.77
C GLU A 14 9.36 26.73 4.89
N PHE A 15 8.81 25.60 5.29
CA PHE A 15 8.88 24.32 4.55
C PHE A 15 7.65 24.03 3.67
N ALA A 16 6.76 24.99 3.48
CA ALA A 16 5.53 24.78 2.69
C ALA A 16 5.79 24.30 1.27
N GLY A 17 6.83 24.81 0.60
CA GLY A 17 7.23 24.38 -0.75
C GLY A 17 7.59 22.89 -0.82
N PRO A 18 8.61 22.43 -0.09
CA PRO A 18 8.95 21.00 -0.01
C PRO A 18 7.78 20.09 0.41
N ILE A 19 6.97 20.50 1.38
CA ILE A 19 5.83 19.74 1.83
C ILE A 19 4.79 19.57 0.70
N LEU A 20 4.50 20.64 -0.03
CA LEU A 20 3.55 20.61 -1.15
C LEU A 20 4.05 19.69 -2.26
N VAL A 21 5.33 19.75 -2.61
CA VAL A 21 5.93 18.85 -3.60
C VAL A 21 5.81 17.39 -3.15
N LEU A 22 6.10 17.08 -1.89
CA LEU A 22 5.94 15.71 -1.36
C LEU A 22 4.49 15.24 -1.38
N CYS A 23 3.53 16.10 -1.06
CA CYS A 23 2.10 15.77 -1.13
C CYS A 23 1.66 15.45 -2.56
N VAL A 24 2.08 16.27 -3.54
CA VAL A 24 1.76 16.04 -4.95
C VAL A 24 2.39 14.75 -5.46
N LEU A 25 3.66 14.51 -5.16
CA LEU A 25 4.34 13.26 -5.53
C LEU A 25 3.70 12.03 -4.87
N GLY A 26 3.33 12.11 -3.60
CA GLY A 26 2.62 11.05 -2.89
C GLY A 26 1.27 10.74 -3.52
N MET A 27 0.50 11.78 -3.87
CA MET A 27 -0.78 11.62 -4.55
C MET A 27 -0.63 10.99 -5.95
N LEU A 28 0.33 11.45 -6.74
CA LEU A 28 0.61 10.87 -8.06
C LEU A 28 1.05 9.40 -7.95
N THR A 29 1.90 9.08 -6.98
CA THR A 29 2.34 7.71 -6.72
C THR A 29 1.16 6.81 -6.33
N SER A 30 0.26 7.29 -5.46
CA SER A 30 -0.93 6.54 -5.05
C SER A 30 -1.87 6.30 -6.22
N LEU A 31 -2.10 7.29 -7.08
CA LEU A 31 -2.89 7.12 -8.30
C LEU A 31 -2.24 6.14 -9.27
N PHE A 32 -0.94 6.21 -9.45
CA PHE A 32 -0.19 5.27 -10.27
C PHE A 32 -0.35 3.82 -9.76
N LEU A 33 -0.22 3.61 -8.45
CA LEU A 33 -0.42 2.29 -7.83
C LEU A 33 -1.83 1.76 -8.09
N VAL A 34 -2.86 2.59 -7.94
CA VAL A 34 -4.25 2.20 -8.16
C VAL A 34 -4.51 1.83 -9.63
N PHE A 35 -4.14 2.70 -10.56
CA PHE A 35 -4.50 2.51 -11.97
C PHE A 35 -3.57 1.56 -12.73
N VAL A 36 -2.31 1.46 -12.37
CA VAL A 36 -1.34 0.62 -13.10
C VAL A 36 -1.09 -0.70 -12.39
N VAL A 37 -0.81 -0.65 -11.09
CA VAL A 37 -0.47 -1.86 -10.32
C VAL A 37 -1.73 -2.60 -9.92
N GLY A 38 -2.76 -1.91 -9.47
CA GLY A 38 -4.02 -2.51 -9.04
C GLY A 38 -4.70 -3.33 -10.14
N GLN A 39 -4.74 -2.80 -11.36
CA GLN A 39 -5.33 -3.51 -12.51
C GLN A 39 -4.56 -4.78 -12.90
N LYS A 40 -3.22 -4.75 -12.75
CA LYS A 40 -2.37 -5.91 -13.07
C LYS A 40 -2.34 -6.96 -11.97
N LEU A 41 -2.44 -6.52 -10.72
CA LEU A 41 -2.31 -7.38 -9.54
C LEU A 41 -3.62 -8.06 -9.17
N PHE A 42 -4.74 -7.33 -9.24
CA PHE A 42 -6.05 -7.84 -8.84
C PHE A 42 -6.89 -8.18 -10.08
N ARG A 43 -7.12 -9.45 -10.31
CA ARG A 43 -7.98 -9.92 -11.40
C ARG A 43 -9.49 -9.81 -11.08
N ASN A 44 -9.85 -10.08 -9.81
CA ASN A 44 -11.22 -10.01 -9.34
C ASN A 44 -11.35 -8.83 -8.39
N PHE A 45 -12.43 -8.04 -8.55
CA PHE A 45 -12.71 -6.87 -7.70
C PHE A 45 -11.51 -5.91 -7.60
N TRP A 46 -10.82 -5.69 -8.74
CA TRP A 46 -9.61 -4.86 -8.78
C TRP A 46 -9.90 -3.42 -8.34
N PHE A 47 -11.07 -2.90 -8.67
CA PHE A 47 -11.47 -1.54 -8.35
C PHE A 47 -11.72 -1.36 -6.86
N GLU A 48 -12.49 -2.26 -6.25
CA GLU A 48 -12.82 -2.25 -4.83
C GLU A 48 -11.56 -2.38 -3.96
N ARG A 49 -10.66 -3.29 -4.35
CA ARG A 49 -9.37 -3.47 -3.68
C ARG A 49 -8.46 -2.25 -3.85
N SER A 50 -8.40 -1.70 -5.04
CA SER A 50 -7.56 -0.55 -5.35
C SER A 50 -8.06 0.73 -4.68
N ILE A 51 -9.37 0.96 -4.61
CA ILE A 51 -9.93 2.13 -3.94
C ILE A 51 -9.74 2.09 -2.43
N PHE A 52 -9.78 0.89 -1.85
CA PHE A 52 -9.44 0.69 -0.45
C PHE A 52 -7.98 1.07 -0.17
N VAL A 53 -7.04 0.54 -0.99
CA VAL A 53 -5.61 0.87 -0.89
C VAL A 53 -5.36 2.36 -1.09
N PHE A 54 -6.04 3.00 -2.03
CA PHE A 54 -5.96 4.45 -2.24
C PHE A 54 -6.38 5.23 -0.99
N GLY A 55 -7.52 4.90 -0.41
CA GLY A 55 -7.99 5.56 0.81
C GLY A 55 -7.06 5.36 1.99
N TRP A 56 -6.44 4.18 2.10
CA TRP A 56 -5.48 3.88 3.15
C TRP A 56 -4.14 4.61 2.94
N THR A 57 -3.61 4.65 1.72
CA THR A 57 -2.32 5.31 1.42
C THR A 57 -2.39 6.84 1.43
N THR A 58 -3.54 7.42 1.11
CA THR A 58 -3.73 8.88 1.10
C THR A 58 -4.28 9.44 2.41
N GLY A 59 -4.75 8.59 3.29
CA GLY A 59 -5.35 9.00 4.55
C GLY A 59 -5.11 8.00 5.67
N VAL A 60 -6.20 7.55 6.27
CA VAL A 60 -6.19 6.52 7.32
C VAL A 60 -7.06 5.34 6.88
N VAL A 61 -6.86 4.19 7.52
CA VAL A 61 -7.65 2.97 7.27
C VAL A 61 -9.16 3.25 7.24
N ALA A 62 -9.64 4.15 8.10
CA ALA A 62 -11.06 4.53 8.15
C ALA A 62 -11.56 5.13 6.84
N ILE A 63 -10.74 5.91 6.13
CA ILE A 63 -11.09 6.47 4.81
C ILE A 63 -11.17 5.33 3.79
N GLY A 64 -10.20 4.41 3.79
CA GLY A 64 -10.21 3.22 2.93
C GLY A 64 -11.48 2.38 3.14
N VAL A 65 -11.84 2.10 4.40
CA VAL A 65 -13.07 1.37 4.74
C VAL A 65 -14.33 2.11 4.29
N THR A 66 -14.36 3.44 4.45
CA THR A 66 -15.51 4.26 4.02
C THR A 66 -15.68 4.21 2.51
N LEU A 67 -14.58 4.39 1.75
CA LEU A 67 -14.61 4.29 0.29
C LEU A 67 -15.03 2.90 -0.17
N LEU A 68 -14.50 1.85 0.47
CA LEU A 68 -14.89 0.47 0.16
C LEU A 68 -16.38 0.23 0.40
N ARG A 69 -16.95 0.74 1.50
CA ARG A 69 -18.38 0.57 1.79
C ARG A 69 -19.30 1.30 0.81
N ILE A 70 -18.81 2.35 0.15
CA ILE A 70 -19.56 3.03 -0.92
C ILE A 70 -19.63 2.15 -2.17
N VAL A 71 -18.53 1.48 -2.50
CA VAL A 71 -18.40 0.68 -3.72
C VAL A 71 -18.88 -0.76 -3.53
N ASP A 72 -18.64 -1.34 -2.37
CA ASP A 72 -19.02 -2.71 -1.99
C ASP A 72 -19.74 -2.71 -0.63
N PRO A 73 -20.99 -2.24 -0.58
CA PRO A 73 -21.77 -2.18 0.67
C PRO A 73 -22.06 -3.54 1.27
N GLU A 74 -22.12 -4.59 0.44
CA GLU A 74 -22.43 -5.96 0.87
C GLU A 74 -21.17 -6.77 1.24
N GLY A 75 -19.97 -6.22 1.04
CA GLY A 75 -18.70 -6.89 1.38
C GLY A 75 -18.35 -8.10 0.52
N LYS A 76 -18.92 -8.20 -0.68
CA LYS A 76 -18.72 -9.34 -1.60
C LYS A 76 -17.28 -9.49 -2.08
N SER A 77 -16.53 -8.41 -2.10
CA SER A 77 -15.10 -8.42 -2.52
C SER A 77 -14.18 -9.13 -1.52
N GLY A 78 -14.60 -9.33 -0.26
CA GLY A 78 -13.76 -9.87 0.80
C GLY A 78 -12.53 -9.02 1.16
N THR A 79 -12.40 -7.84 0.58
CA THR A 79 -11.22 -6.95 0.71
C THR A 79 -10.86 -6.65 2.17
N LEU A 80 -11.87 -6.47 3.02
CA LEU A 80 -11.65 -6.15 4.42
C LEU A 80 -11.03 -7.31 5.21
N ASN A 81 -11.42 -8.55 4.88
CA ASN A 81 -10.84 -9.75 5.50
C ASN A 81 -9.39 -9.94 5.05
N ASP A 82 -9.14 -9.83 3.73
CA ASP A 82 -7.79 -9.94 3.16
C ASP A 82 -6.85 -8.88 3.75
N TYR A 83 -7.37 -7.66 3.94
CA TYR A 83 -6.64 -6.58 4.61
C TYR A 83 -6.33 -6.92 6.06
N GLY A 84 -7.28 -7.43 6.83
CA GLY A 84 -7.09 -7.79 8.23
C GLY A 84 -5.93 -8.76 8.44
N TYR A 85 -5.82 -9.79 7.61
CA TYR A 85 -4.70 -10.73 7.64
C TYR A 85 -3.37 -10.08 7.26
N SER A 86 -3.36 -9.30 6.18
CA SER A 86 -2.15 -8.63 5.68
C SER A 86 -1.64 -7.58 6.67
N TYR A 87 -2.54 -6.80 7.26
CA TYR A 87 -2.21 -5.72 8.19
C TYR A 87 -1.59 -6.23 9.48
N THR A 88 -2.03 -7.36 9.99
CA THR A 88 -1.45 -7.95 11.21
C THR A 88 0.05 -8.22 11.07
N LEU A 89 0.48 -8.68 9.90
CA LEU A 89 1.90 -8.92 9.63
C LEU A 89 2.65 -7.62 9.32
N GLN A 90 2.03 -6.73 8.55
CA GLN A 90 2.63 -5.46 8.12
C GLN A 90 2.81 -4.48 9.28
N SER A 91 1.86 -4.42 10.21
CA SER A 91 1.89 -3.46 11.34
C SER A 91 3.12 -3.60 12.21
N VAL A 92 3.62 -4.82 12.41
CA VAL A 92 4.85 -5.07 13.17
C VAL A 92 6.05 -4.42 12.45
N ILE A 93 6.18 -4.63 11.15
CA ILE A 93 7.26 -4.07 10.33
C ILE A 93 7.19 -2.55 10.29
N GLU A 94 5.98 -2.01 10.13
CA GLU A 94 5.71 -0.57 10.06
C GLU A 94 6.12 0.16 11.35
N VAL A 95 5.78 -0.40 12.52
CA VAL A 95 6.18 0.16 13.82
C VAL A 95 7.71 0.22 13.95
N PHE A 96 8.42 -0.82 13.54
CA PHE A 96 9.88 -0.82 13.55
C PHE A 96 10.46 0.27 12.61
N ILE A 97 9.95 0.39 11.39
CA ILE A 97 10.40 1.40 10.42
C ILE A 97 10.18 2.80 11.02
N ILE A 98 8.96 3.12 11.48
CA ILE A 98 8.63 4.43 12.04
C ILE A 98 9.50 4.77 13.26
N ALA A 99 9.78 3.78 14.13
CA ALA A 99 10.59 4.01 15.32
C ALA A 99 12.07 4.23 15.02
N PHE A 100 12.64 3.48 14.08
CA PHE A 100 14.08 3.50 13.78
C PHE A 100 14.49 4.53 12.74
N THR A 101 13.62 4.90 11.78
CA THR A 101 13.92 5.86 10.72
C THR A 101 14.45 7.21 11.25
N PRO A 102 13.84 7.87 12.26
CA PRO A 102 14.35 9.12 12.78
C PRO A 102 15.74 9.00 13.38
N ILE A 103 16.01 7.91 14.10
CA ILE A 103 17.31 7.65 14.74
C ILE A 103 18.38 7.42 13.68
N LEU A 104 18.09 6.62 12.67
CA LEU A 104 19.00 6.36 11.55
C LEU A 104 19.27 7.63 10.74
N THR A 105 18.24 8.45 10.54
CA THR A 105 18.37 9.71 9.79
C THR A 105 19.34 10.68 10.48
N VAL A 106 19.30 10.76 11.80
CA VAL A 106 20.23 11.60 12.58
C VAL A 106 21.67 11.04 12.54
N SER A 107 21.83 9.71 12.54
CA SER A 107 23.16 9.08 12.60
C SER A 107 23.84 8.94 11.23
N MET A 108 23.10 8.61 10.18
CA MET A 108 23.64 8.28 8.85
C MET A 108 23.35 9.36 7.78
N GLY A 109 22.46 10.31 8.10
CA GLY A 109 22.01 11.34 7.17
C GLY A 109 20.79 10.90 6.34
N CYS A 110 20.01 11.91 5.94
CA CYS A 110 18.72 11.71 5.26
C CYS A 110 18.85 10.95 3.92
N ILE A 111 19.90 11.21 3.14
CA ILE A 111 20.10 10.60 1.81
C ILE A 111 20.40 9.10 1.95
N ALA A 112 21.27 8.71 2.88
CA ALA A 112 21.64 7.32 3.08
C ALA A 112 20.43 6.47 3.52
N VAL A 113 19.66 6.98 4.48
CA VAL A 113 18.44 6.28 4.95
C VAL A 113 17.40 6.19 3.85
N GLY A 114 17.16 7.25 3.08
CA GLY A 114 16.23 7.23 1.96
C GLY A 114 16.60 6.21 0.88
N VAL A 115 17.89 6.06 0.56
CA VAL A 115 18.37 5.03 -0.39
C VAL A 115 18.14 3.62 0.17
N ILE A 116 18.42 3.39 1.45
CA ILE A 116 18.22 2.09 2.10
C ILE A 116 16.73 1.73 2.10
N GLU A 117 15.85 2.62 2.54
CA GLU A 117 14.41 2.38 2.60
C GLU A 117 13.81 2.15 1.21
N THR A 118 14.23 2.93 0.22
CA THR A 118 13.82 2.74 -1.18
C THR A 118 14.30 1.38 -1.71
N GLY A 119 15.54 0.99 -1.39
CA GLY A 119 16.08 -0.32 -1.77
C GLY A 119 15.28 -1.47 -1.18
N ILE A 120 14.95 -1.41 0.11
CA ILE A 120 14.10 -2.40 0.79
C ILE A 120 12.72 -2.47 0.15
N ALA A 121 12.10 -1.32 -0.12
CA ALA A 121 10.78 -1.26 -0.76
C ALA A 121 10.77 -1.90 -2.16
N VAL A 122 11.80 -1.64 -2.97
CA VAL A 122 11.94 -2.25 -4.31
C VAL A 122 12.13 -3.76 -4.21
N VAL A 123 12.98 -4.24 -3.29
CA VAL A 123 13.21 -5.68 -3.09
C VAL A 123 11.91 -6.38 -2.65
N LEU A 124 11.20 -5.82 -1.69
CA LEU A 124 9.91 -6.37 -1.24
C LEU A 124 8.89 -6.38 -2.36
N PHE A 125 8.81 -5.30 -3.16
CA PHE A 125 7.92 -5.25 -4.31
C PHE A 125 8.23 -6.34 -5.34
N LEU A 126 9.50 -6.57 -5.65
CA LEU A 126 9.92 -7.62 -6.58
C LEU A 126 9.62 -9.03 -6.04
N ILE A 127 9.83 -9.27 -4.75
CA ILE A 127 9.46 -10.54 -4.09
C ILE A 127 7.95 -10.76 -4.18
N CYS A 128 7.15 -9.77 -3.82
CA CYS A 128 5.70 -9.85 -3.91
C CYS A 128 5.24 -10.10 -5.35
N ALA A 129 5.74 -9.36 -6.32
CA ALA A 129 5.40 -9.54 -7.73
C ALA A 129 5.71 -10.95 -8.23
N LYS A 130 6.86 -11.52 -7.81
CA LYS A 130 7.25 -12.88 -8.16
C LYS A 130 6.37 -13.93 -7.47
N CYS A 131 6.07 -13.77 -6.18
CA CYS A 131 5.17 -14.66 -5.45
C CYS A 131 3.75 -14.66 -6.05
N PHE A 132 3.22 -13.49 -6.41
CA PHE A 132 1.92 -13.40 -7.08
C PHE A 132 1.93 -14.00 -8.49
N GLY A 133 3.03 -13.85 -9.25
CA GLY A 133 3.20 -14.49 -10.56
C GLY A 133 3.11 -16.01 -10.47
N VAL A 134 3.87 -16.62 -9.57
CA VAL A 134 3.89 -18.07 -9.34
C VAL A 134 2.54 -18.60 -8.86
N HIS A 135 1.86 -17.86 -7.98
CA HIS A 135 0.54 -18.26 -7.49
C HIS A 135 -0.51 -18.24 -8.60
N ASN A 136 -0.43 -17.29 -9.51
CA ASN A 136 -1.37 -17.14 -10.63
C ASN A 136 -1.20 -18.25 -11.69
N GLU A 137 0.03 -18.70 -11.96
CA GLU A 137 0.31 -19.86 -12.84
C GLU A 137 -0.30 -21.13 -12.26
N LYS A 138 -0.06 -21.39 -10.97
CA LYS A 138 -0.57 -22.60 -10.31
C LYS A 138 -2.09 -22.66 -10.26
N MET A 139 -2.76 -21.52 -10.07
CA MET A 139 -4.22 -21.45 -10.12
C MET A 139 -4.80 -21.65 -11.54
N ASN A 140 -4.07 -21.25 -12.58
CA ASN A 140 -4.47 -21.49 -13.95
C ASN A 140 -4.36 -22.99 -14.30
N GLU A 141 -3.26 -23.65 -13.91
CA GLU A 141 -3.08 -25.11 -14.11
C GLU A 141 -4.19 -25.93 -13.42
N LEU A 142 -4.57 -25.54 -12.18
CA LEU A 142 -5.67 -26.20 -11.47
C LEU A 142 -7.02 -26.05 -12.20
N ARG A 143 -7.29 -24.85 -12.73
CA ARG A 143 -8.54 -24.58 -13.46
C ARG A 143 -8.61 -25.32 -14.80
N GLU A 144 -7.49 -25.44 -15.49
CA GLU A 144 -7.40 -26.21 -16.74
C GLU A 144 -7.62 -27.71 -16.46
N GLY A 145 -7.02 -28.23 -15.38
CA GLY A 145 -7.20 -29.61 -14.95
C GLY A 145 -8.67 -29.93 -14.55
N GLU A 146 -9.34 -28.99 -13.83
CA GLU A 146 -10.76 -29.15 -13.48
C GLU A 146 -11.67 -29.11 -14.73
N ALA A 147 -11.40 -28.21 -15.67
CA ALA A 147 -12.15 -28.12 -16.92
C ALA A 147 -12.02 -29.39 -17.77
N GLU A 148 -10.86 -30.01 -17.79
CA GLU A 148 -10.61 -31.25 -18.52
C GLU A 148 -11.33 -32.46 -17.90
N VAL A 149 -11.48 -32.49 -16.58
CA VAL A 149 -12.24 -33.54 -15.85
C VAL A 149 -13.74 -33.42 -16.09
N ILE A 150 -14.27 -32.19 -16.18
CA ILE A 150 -15.71 -31.94 -16.40
C ILE A 150 -16.11 -32.23 -17.86
N SER A 151 -15.15 -32.12 -18.79
CA SER A 151 -15.41 -32.37 -20.23
C SER A 151 -15.40 -33.85 -20.65
N LYS A 152 -15.02 -34.76 -19.74
CA LYS A 152 -15.03 -36.21 -19.90
C LYS A 152 -16.24 -36.86 -19.23
#